data_2a2aef2968cef9231a2e933306616a57
#
_entry.id   2a2aef2968cef9231a2e933306616a57
#
_cell.length_a   1.000
_cell.length_b   1.000
_cell.length_c   1.000
_cell.angle_alpha   90.00
_cell.angle_beta   90.00
_cell.angle_gamma   90.00
#
_symmetry.space_group_name_H-M   'P 1'
#
loop_
_entity.id
_entity.type
_entity.pdbx_description
1 polymer ?
#
loop_
_entity_poly.entity_id
_entity_poly.type
_entity_poly.pdbx_seq_one_letter_code
_entity_poly.pdbx_strand_id
1 'polypeptide(L)'
;DGPNVSLLSEHTRHEIDGWIARFPEGRQRSATLSALRFVQEQNEGFLTPALMDAVAEYLRLPSIQVYEVATFYSMFETHECGRHHVSVCTNISCWLNGGEDILAHCERKLGIKVGESTPDKRIFLKKEEECLAACTGAPMMMVDHEFHEFLTPEKVDKILDDLK
;
A
#
# COMPACT_ATOMS: atom_id res chain seq x y z
N ASP A 1 -2.96 25.71 -11.77
CA ASP A 1 -3.02 24.61 -10.78
C ASP A 1 -4.39 24.66 -10.12
N GLY A 2 -5.02 23.50 -9.93
CA GLY A 2 -6.30 23.39 -9.25
C GLY A 2 -6.18 23.64 -7.73
N PRO A 3 -7.30 23.82 -7.03
CA PRO A 3 -7.29 24.18 -5.60
C PRO A 3 -6.67 23.12 -4.69
N ASN A 4 -6.68 21.86 -5.10
CA ASN A 4 -6.17 20.74 -4.29
C ASN A 4 -4.67 20.47 -4.51
N VAL A 5 -4.07 20.98 -5.58
CA VAL A 5 -2.62 20.75 -5.87
C VAL A 5 -1.71 21.21 -4.73
N SER A 6 -2.13 22.21 -3.97
CA SER A 6 -1.39 22.68 -2.80
C SER A 6 -1.28 21.64 -1.67
N LEU A 7 -2.10 20.58 -1.67
CA LEU A 7 -2.04 19.46 -0.74
C LEU A 7 -0.85 18.53 -1.02
N LEU A 8 -0.31 18.57 -2.24
CA LEU A 8 0.86 17.78 -2.62
C LEU A 8 2.13 18.50 -2.18
N SER A 9 2.98 17.82 -1.41
CA SER A 9 4.28 18.35 -1.01
C SER A 9 5.17 18.59 -2.24
N GLU A 10 6.17 19.45 -2.09
CA GLU A 10 7.14 19.71 -3.15
C GLU A 10 7.90 18.44 -3.54
N HIS A 11 8.27 17.61 -2.57
CA HIS A 11 8.89 16.31 -2.81
C HIS A 11 7.97 15.40 -3.63
N THR A 12 6.72 15.24 -3.23
CA THR A 12 5.75 14.40 -3.94
C THR A 12 5.55 14.87 -5.38
N ARG A 13 5.43 16.17 -5.61
CA ARG A 13 5.33 16.73 -6.97
C ARG A 13 6.55 16.43 -7.81
N HIS A 14 7.75 16.56 -7.23
CA HIS A 14 9.01 16.22 -7.92
C HIS A 14 9.06 14.76 -8.35
N GLU A 15 8.65 13.82 -7.48
CA GLU A 15 8.58 12.40 -7.79
C GLU A 15 7.57 12.10 -8.91
N ILE A 16 6.39 12.73 -8.86
CA ILE A 16 5.36 12.60 -9.90
C ILE A 16 5.89 13.10 -11.25
N ASP A 17 6.56 14.26 -11.28
CA ASP A 17 7.15 14.83 -12.50
C ASP A 17 8.21 13.90 -13.10
N GLY A 18 9.04 13.28 -12.24
CA GLY A 18 10.00 12.28 -12.66
C GLY A 18 9.36 11.06 -13.35
N TRP A 19 8.15 10.67 -12.91
CA TRP A 19 7.40 9.61 -13.57
C TRP A 19 6.72 10.07 -14.86
N ILE A 20 6.14 11.27 -14.87
CA ILE A 20 5.53 11.85 -16.09
C ILE A 20 6.57 11.90 -17.22
N ALA A 21 7.80 12.31 -16.91
CA ALA A 21 8.89 12.43 -17.86
C ALA A 21 9.31 11.10 -18.54
N ARG A 22 8.91 9.95 -17.99
CA ARG A 22 9.17 8.62 -18.57
C ARG A 22 8.22 8.26 -19.71
N PHE A 23 7.14 9.01 -19.88
CA PHE A 23 6.10 8.75 -20.87
C PHE A 23 6.11 9.83 -21.97
N PRO A 24 5.62 9.50 -23.18
CA PRO A 24 5.49 10.49 -24.25
C PRO A 24 4.60 11.67 -23.82
N GLU A 25 4.82 12.81 -24.44
CA GLU A 25 4.00 14.01 -24.24
C GLU A 25 2.49 13.69 -24.42
N GLY A 26 1.65 14.23 -23.50
CA GLY A 26 0.22 13.98 -23.48
C GLY A 26 -0.18 12.60 -22.89
N ARG A 27 0.78 11.82 -22.35
CA ARG A 27 0.53 10.51 -21.74
C ARG A 27 0.69 10.51 -20.22
N GLN A 28 0.51 11.65 -19.56
CA GLN A 28 0.62 11.79 -18.09
C GLN A 28 -0.31 10.85 -17.31
N ARG A 29 -1.42 10.39 -17.91
CA ARG A 29 -2.28 9.35 -17.33
C ARG A 29 -1.50 8.09 -16.93
N SER A 30 -0.46 7.74 -17.66
CA SER A 30 0.37 6.57 -17.37
C SER A 30 1.13 6.67 -16.04
N ALA A 31 1.25 7.87 -15.46
CA ALA A 31 1.88 8.10 -14.17
C ALA A 31 0.90 7.97 -12.98
N THR A 32 -0.39 7.67 -13.19
CA THR A 32 -1.43 7.69 -12.15
C THR A 32 -1.10 6.74 -10.98
N LEU A 33 -0.70 5.50 -11.26
CA LEU A 33 -0.34 4.53 -10.21
C LEU A 33 0.81 5.04 -9.33
N SER A 34 1.86 5.54 -9.95
CA SER A 34 3.03 6.06 -9.23
C SER A 34 2.67 7.32 -8.44
N ALA A 35 1.88 8.22 -9.02
CA ALA A 35 1.41 9.43 -8.34
C ALA A 35 0.61 9.08 -7.09
N LEU A 36 -0.36 8.18 -7.19
CA LEU A 36 -1.17 7.73 -6.05
C LEU A 36 -0.30 7.09 -4.95
N ARG A 37 0.72 6.32 -5.33
CA ARG A 37 1.64 5.71 -4.37
C ARG A 37 2.40 6.77 -3.57
N PHE A 38 3.02 7.75 -4.21
CA PHE A 38 3.73 8.82 -3.51
C PHE A 38 2.82 9.67 -2.63
N VAL A 39 1.59 9.93 -3.08
CA VAL A 39 0.61 10.68 -2.30
C VAL A 39 0.13 9.88 -1.10
N GLN A 40 -0.08 8.57 -1.23
CA GLN A 40 -0.41 7.68 -0.13
C GLN A 40 0.73 7.62 0.91
N GLU A 41 1.99 7.52 0.46
CA GLU A 41 3.17 7.57 1.33
C GLU A 41 3.25 8.92 2.07
N GLN A 42 3.01 10.04 1.39
CA GLN A 42 2.96 11.37 2.01
C GLN A 42 1.90 11.45 3.11
N ASN A 43 0.79 10.76 2.98
CA ASN A 43 -0.36 10.79 3.89
C ASN A 43 -0.44 9.56 4.81
N GLU A 44 0.70 9.06 5.25
CA GLU A 44 0.78 7.99 6.26
C GLU A 44 0.04 6.70 5.88
N GLY A 45 -0.02 6.38 4.58
CA GLY A 45 -0.49 5.09 4.07
C GLY A 45 -1.93 5.04 3.59
N PHE A 46 -2.64 6.17 3.46
CA PHE A 46 -3.99 6.18 2.90
C PHE A 46 -4.28 7.42 2.05
N LEU A 47 -5.30 7.31 1.22
CA LEU A 47 -5.73 8.36 0.28
C LEU A 47 -7.07 8.94 0.74
N THR A 48 -7.14 10.27 0.82
CA THR A 48 -8.42 10.98 1.01
C THR A 48 -9.01 11.41 -0.33
N PRO A 49 -10.32 11.68 -0.44
CA PRO A 49 -10.90 12.25 -1.65
C PRO A 49 -10.17 13.49 -2.15
N ALA A 50 -9.82 14.41 -1.26
CA ALA A 50 -9.09 15.64 -1.61
C ALA A 50 -7.70 15.34 -2.21
N LEU A 51 -6.99 14.32 -1.71
CA LEU A 51 -5.70 13.90 -2.27
C LEU A 51 -5.84 13.22 -3.62
N MET A 52 -6.87 12.42 -3.83
CA MET A 52 -7.17 11.83 -5.15
C MET A 52 -7.53 12.90 -6.17
N ASP A 53 -8.30 13.91 -5.77
CA ASP A 53 -8.60 15.08 -6.61
C ASP A 53 -7.33 15.89 -6.91
N ALA A 54 -6.43 16.05 -5.93
CA ALA A 54 -5.14 16.69 -6.15
C ALA A 54 -4.30 15.98 -7.23
N VAL A 55 -4.28 14.64 -7.20
CA VAL A 55 -3.60 13.84 -8.25
C VAL A 55 -4.27 14.07 -9.61
N ALA A 56 -5.60 14.06 -9.67
CA ALA A 56 -6.33 14.28 -10.90
C ALA A 56 -6.03 15.67 -11.50
N GLU A 57 -6.08 16.71 -10.68
CA GLU A 57 -5.75 18.09 -11.08
C GLU A 57 -4.31 18.19 -11.58
N TYR A 58 -3.34 17.60 -10.86
CA TYR A 58 -1.93 17.63 -11.20
C TYR A 58 -1.63 16.92 -12.54
N LEU A 59 -2.25 15.77 -12.75
CA LEU A 59 -2.13 14.99 -13.99
C LEU A 59 -3.05 15.50 -15.13
N ARG A 60 -3.89 16.49 -14.85
CA ARG A 60 -4.90 17.03 -15.79
C ARG A 60 -5.85 15.95 -16.31
N LEU A 61 -6.35 15.13 -15.38
CA LEU A 61 -7.30 14.05 -15.65
C LEU A 61 -8.64 14.33 -14.99
N PRO A 62 -9.74 13.79 -15.51
CA PRO A 62 -11.00 13.73 -14.76
C PRO A 62 -10.81 12.95 -13.46
N SER A 63 -11.36 13.45 -12.34
CA SER A 63 -11.25 12.82 -11.02
C SER A 63 -11.64 11.33 -11.03
N ILE A 64 -12.70 10.98 -11.78
CA ILE A 64 -13.18 9.60 -11.88
C ILE A 64 -12.09 8.62 -12.36
N GLN A 65 -11.19 9.03 -13.25
CA GLN A 65 -10.13 8.16 -13.75
C GLN A 65 -9.08 7.87 -12.67
N VAL A 66 -8.87 8.77 -11.73
CA VAL A 66 -7.98 8.55 -10.59
C VAL A 66 -8.68 7.69 -9.53
N TYR A 67 -9.96 7.94 -9.27
CA TYR A 67 -10.78 7.12 -8.36
C TYR A 67 -10.88 5.67 -8.83
N GLU A 68 -11.05 5.43 -10.12
CA GLU A 68 -11.05 4.08 -10.71
C GLU A 68 -9.76 3.31 -10.35
N VAL A 69 -8.61 3.95 -10.50
CA VAL A 69 -7.32 3.34 -10.17
C VAL A 69 -7.17 3.11 -8.67
N ALA A 70 -7.47 4.12 -7.85
CA ALA A 70 -7.33 4.06 -6.40
C ALA A 70 -8.23 2.99 -5.76
N THR A 71 -9.41 2.73 -6.34
CA THR A 71 -10.37 1.73 -5.82
C THR A 71 -10.20 0.34 -6.43
N PHE A 72 -9.52 0.24 -7.56
CA PHE A 72 -9.27 -1.04 -8.23
C PHE A 72 -8.09 -1.81 -7.63
N TYR A 73 -6.97 -1.14 -7.38
CA TYR A 73 -5.75 -1.80 -6.91
C TYR A 73 -5.72 -1.95 -5.39
N SER A 74 -5.46 -3.17 -4.91
CA SER A 74 -5.45 -3.52 -3.48
C SER A 74 -4.36 -2.83 -2.67
N MET A 75 -3.32 -2.29 -3.34
CA MET A 75 -2.25 -1.55 -2.67
C MET A 75 -2.68 -0.18 -2.14
N PHE A 76 -3.80 0.36 -2.62
CA PHE A 76 -4.32 1.65 -2.18
C PHE A 76 -5.38 1.50 -1.10
N GLU A 77 -5.26 2.33 -0.06
CA GLU A 77 -6.23 2.43 1.02
C GLU A 77 -6.95 3.77 0.96
N THR A 78 -8.27 3.73 0.93
CA THR A 78 -9.10 4.94 0.87
C THR A 78 -9.70 5.33 2.21
N HIS A 79 -9.28 4.66 3.28
CA HIS A 79 -9.70 4.90 4.66
C HIS A 79 -8.45 5.02 5.54
N GLU A 80 -8.58 5.76 6.62
CA GLU A 80 -7.52 5.87 7.62
C GLU A 80 -7.15 4.49 8.16
N CYS A 81 -5.87 4.17 8.13
CA CYS A 81 -5.32 2.90 8.58
C CYS A 81 -4.03 3.11 9.37
N GLY A 82 -3.50 2.03 9.96
CA GLY A 82 -2.22 2.07 10.66
C GLY A 82 -1.07 2.44 9.73
N ARG A 83 -0.03 3.06 10.28
CA ARG A 83 1.09 3.59 9.51
C ARG A 83 1.99 2.52 8.87
N HIS A 84 2.08 1.33 9.47
CA HIS A 84 2.78 0.19 8.90
C HIS A 84 1.78 -0.79 8.28
N HIS A 85 1.89 -1.03 6.99
CA HIS A 85 1.05 -1.97 6.27
C HIS A 85 1.72 -3.34 6.27
N VAL A 86 1.13 -4.29 6.97
CA VAL A 86 1.55 -5.69 7.01
C VAL A 86 0.64 -6.50 6.10
N SER A 87 1.16 -6.92 4.95
CA SER A 87 0.42 -7.66 3.92
C SER A 87 0.90 -9.11 3.89
N VAL A 88 0.08 -10.04 4.35
CA VAL A 88 0.43 -11.48 4.36
C VAL A 88 -0.07 -12.14 3.09
N CYS A 89 0.83 -12.72 2.30
CA CYS A 89 0.48 -13.44 1.09
C CYS A 89 -0.21 -14.77 1.43
N THR A 90 -1.37 -15.00 0.82
CA THR A 90 -2.14 -16.24 0.97
C THR A 90 -2.46 -16.89 -0.36
N ASN A 91 -1.76 -16.49 -1.44
CA ASN A 91 -1.89 -17.13 -2.74
C ASN A 91 -1.21 -18.51 -2.73
N ILE A 92 -1.38 -19.26 -3.76
CA ILE A 92 -1.24 -20.71 -3.78
C ILE A 92 0.08 -21.24 -3.19
N SER A 93 1.24 -20.69 -3.53
CA SER A 93 2.53 -21.13 -2.96
C SER A 93 2.63 -20.85 -1.47
N CYS A 94 2.24 -19.66 -1.03
CA CYS A 94 2.23 -19.28 0.38
C CYS A 94 1.18 -20.07 1.15
N TRP A 95 0.00 -20.26 0.58
CA TRP A 95 -1.05 -21.10 1.16
C TRP A 95 -0.56 -22.54 1.40
N LEU A 96 0.07 -23.17 0.40
CA LEU A 96 0.65 -24.53 0.52
C LEU A 96 1.77 -24.61 1.57
N ASN A 97 2.47 -23.51 1.83
CA ASN A 97 3.55 -23.41 2.80
C ASN A 97 3.14 -22.80 4.14
N GLY A 98 1.84 -22.76 4.45
CA GLY A 98 1.34 -22.31 5.75
C GLY A 98 1.06 -20.81 5.85
N GLY A 99 0.85 -20.11 4.72
CA GLY A 99 0.54 -18.66 4.71
C GLY A 99 -0.70 -18.31 5.55
N GLU A 100 -1.74 -19.14 5.55
CA GLU A 100 -2.93 -18.94 6.40
C GLU A 100 -2.61 -19.07 7.91
N ASP A 101 -1.69 -19.97 8.27
CA ASP A 101 -1.24 -20.12 9.66
C ASP A 101 -0.44 -18.89 10.11
N ILE A 102 0.38 -18.33 9.23
CA ILE A 102 1.11 -17.08 9.47
C ILE A 102 0.11 -15.92 9.64
N LEU A 103 -0.91 -15.82 8.79
CA LEU A 103 -1.94 -14.80 8.91
C LEU A 103 -2.70 -14.91 10.23
N ALA A 104 -3.13 -16.14 10.60
CA ALA A 104 -3.80 -16.38 11.87
C ALA A 104 -2.90 -16.08 13.08
N HIS A 105 -1.58 -16.29 12.96
CA HIS A 105 -0.61 -15.90 13.97
C HIS A 105 -0.52 -14.38 14.12
N CYS A 106 -0.48 -13.63 13.01
CA CYS A 106 -0.50 -12.17 13.03
C CYS A 106 -1.77 -11.63 13.71
N GLU A 107 -2.95 -12.18 13.39
CA GLU A 107 -4.21 -11.79 14.01
C GLU A 107 -4.19 -11.99 15.53
N ARG A 108 -3.70 -13.15 15.99
CA ARG A 108 -3.61 -13.44 17.45
C ARG A 108 -2.62 -12.53 18.15
N LYS A 109 -1.45 -12.31 17.55
CA LYS A 109 -0.41 -11.47 18.15
C LYS A 109 -0.82 -10.01 18.24
N LEU A 110 -1.46 -9.48 17.21
CA LEU A 110 -1.87 -8.08 17.15
C LEU A 110 -3.22 -7.82 17.83
N GLY A 111 -4.02 -8.86 18.09
CA GLY A 111 -5.36 -8.74 18.66
C GLY A 111 -6.37 -8.06 17.75
N ILE A 112 -6.15 -8.15 16.43
CA ILE A 112 -7.01 -7.56 15.38
C ILE A 112 -7.32 -8.59 14.29
N LYS A 113 -8.27 -8.26 13.44
CA LYS A 113 -8.61 -9.04 12.25
C LYS A 113 -8.05 -8.42 10.98
N VAL A 114 -8.00 -9.21 9.91
CA VAL A 114 -7.68 -8.72 8.57
C VAL A 114 -8.58 -7.53 8.22
N GLY A 115 -7.98 -6.48 7.69
CA GLY A 115 -8.65 -5.21 7.36
C GLY A 115 -8.76 -4.23 8.53
N GLU A 116 -8.22 -4.58 9.68
CA GLU A 116 -8.23 -3.72 10.86
C GLU A 116 -6.84 -3.16 11.17
N SER A 117 -6.83 -2.07 11.91
CA SER A 117 -5.61 -1.46 12.46
C SER A 117 -5.54 -1.70 13.97
N THR A 118 -4.32 -1.77 14.50
CA THR A 118 -4.11 -1.76 15.95
C THR A 118 -4.66 -0.47 16.57
N PRO A 119 -5.13 -0.51 17.85
CA PRO A 119 -5.72 0.67 18.50
C PRO A 119 -4.79 1.89 18.55
N ASP A 120 -3.48 1.66 18.59
CA ASP A 120 -2.45 2.71 18.58
C ASP A 120 -2.13 3.22 17.17
N LYS A 121 -2.84 2.73 16.12
CA LYS A 121 -2.62 3.07 14.72
C LYS A 121 -1.21 2.76 14.22
N ARG A 122 -0.51 1.84 14.86
CA ARG A 122 0.83 1.43 14.46
C ARG A 122 0.82 0.47 13.27
N ILE A 123 -0.03 -0.54 13.28
CA ILE A 123 -0.07 -1.59 12.26
C ILE A 123 -1.48 -1.71 11.65
N PHE A 124 -1.53 -1.82 10.33
CA PHE A 124 -2.69 -2.23 9.55
C PHE A 124 -2.44 -3.62 8.95
N LEU A 125 -3.28 -4.59 9.27
CA LEU A 125 -3.13 -5.97 8.82
C LEU A 125 -3.95 -6.23 7.56
N LYS A 126 -3.28 -6.67 6.50
CA LYS A 126 -3.87 -7.03 5.22
C LYS A 126 -3.66 -8.51 4.91
N LYS A 127 -4.57 -9.05 4.14
CA LYS A 127 -4.43 -10.34 3.45
C LYS A 127 -4.25 -10.06 1.96
N GLU A 128 -3.16 -10.53 1.38
CA GLU A 128 -2.96 -10.46 -0.06
C GLU A 128 -3.34 -11.80 -0.70
N GLU A 129 -4.48 -11.78 -1.37
CA GLU A 129 -5.00 -12.90 -2.14
C GLU A 129 -4.35 -12.98 -3.52
N GLU A 130 -3.88 -11.84 -4.02
CA GLU A 130 -3.06 -11.72 -5.22
C GLU A 130 -1.60 -11.93 -4.83
N CYS A 131 -0.88 -12.73 -5.56
CA CYS A 131 0.50 -13.07 -5.22
C CYS A 131 1.41 -11.84 -5.09
N LEU A 132 2.20 -11.75 -4.01
CA LEU A 132 3.23 -10.71 -3.82
C LEU A 132 4.53 -10.99 -4.63
N ALA A 133 4.52 -12.03 -5.48
CA ALA A 133 5.60 -12.38 -6.41
C ALA A 133 6.94 -12.78 -5.76
N ALA A 134 6.93 -13.25 -4.51
CA ALA A 134 8.08 -13.85 -3.83
C ALA A 134 7.85 -15.34 -3.49
N CYS A 135 7.29 -16.10 -4.44
CA CYS A 135 6.82 -17.47 -4.24
C CYS A 135 7.91 -18.46 -3.81
N THR A 136 9.15 -18.23 -4.21
CA THR A 136 10.31 -19.05 -3.80
C THR A 136 10.68 -18.90 -2.33
N GLY A 137 10.20 -17.82 -1.68
CA GLY A 137 10.41 -17.52 -0.28
C GLY A 137 9.17 -17.77 0.61
N ALA A 138 8.20 -18.55 0.11
CA ALA A 138 6.97 -18.86 0.85
C ALA A 138 7.23 -19.63 2.16
N PRO A 139 6.44 -19.38 3.24
CA PRO A 139 5.44 -18.31 3.36
C PRO A 139 6.07 -16.93 3.54
N MET A 140 5.44 -15.90 3.03
CA MET A 140 6.01 -14.56 3.04
C MET A 140 4.96 -13.47 3.32
N MET A 141 5.44 -12.31 3.77
CA MET A 141 4.66 -11.09 3.90
C MET A 141 5.48 -9.89 3.40
N MET A 142 4.79 -8.83 3.08
CA MET A 142 5.38 -7.52 2.82
C MET A 142 5.03 -6.58 3.97
N VAL A 143 6.02 -5.91 4.52
CA VAL A 143 5.84 -4.84 5.49
C VAL A 143 6.22 -3.53 4.81
N ASP A 144 5.25 -2.64 4.68
CA ASP A 144 5.36 -1.45 3.85
C ASP A 144 5.78 -1.83 2.42
N HIS A 145 7.06 -1.73 2.07
CA HIS A 145 7.59 -2.09 0.75
C HIS A 145 8.71 -3.13 0.81
N GLU A 146 8.93 -3.76 1.98
CA GLU A 146 9.98 -4.75 2.18
C GLU A 146 9.41 -6.17 2.27
N PHE A 147 10.01 -7.10 1.53
CA PHE A 147 9.64 -8.51 1.55
C PHE A 147 10.34 -9.24 2.70
N HIS A 148 9.55 -10.02 3.45
CA HIS A 148 10.01 -10.92 4.49
C HIS A 148 9.62 -12.34 4.10
N GLU A 149 10.62 -13.15 3.78
CA GLU A 149 10.44 -14.49 3.24
C GLU A 149 10.78 -15.56 4.27
N PHE A 150 10.39 -16.81 3.98
CA PHE A 150 10.62 -17.97 4.84
C PHE A 150 10.16 -17.72 6.28
N LEU A 151 8.91 -17.29 6.43
CA LEU A 151 8.37 -16.90 7.71
C LEU A 151 8.14 -18.08 8.64
N THR A 152 8.47 -17.87 9.91
CA THR A 152 8.03 -18.67 11.05
C THR A 152 7.32 -17.77 12.04
N PRO A 153 6.52 -18.32 12.99
CA PRO A 153 5.88 -17.50 14.02
C PRO A 153 6.88 -16.60 14.78
N GLU A 154 8.04 -17.13 15.13
CA GLU A 154 9.09 -16.39 15.87
C GLU A 154 9.67 -15.25 15.05
N LYS A 155 9.86 -15.48 13.73
CA LYS A 155 10.34 -14.45 12.81
C LYS A 155 9.29 -13.35 12.63
N VAL A 156 8.03 -13.72 12.52
CA VAL A 156 6.91 -12.78 12.47
C VAL A 156 6.85 -11.93 13.74
N ASP A 157 6.94 -12.57 14.92
CA ASP A 157 6.91 -11.88 16.20
C ASP A 157 7.99 -10.79 16.27
N LYS A 158 9.22 -11.14 15.90
CA LYS A 158 10.34 -10.19 15.88
C LYS A 158 10.08 -9.02 14.94
N ILE A 159 9.62 -9.30 13.70
CA ILE A 159 9.33 -8.25 12.72
C ILE A 159 8.26 -7.29 13.25
N LEU A 160 7.15 -7.83 13.77
CA LEU A 160 6.04 -7.01 14.27
C LEU A 160 6.41 -6.20 15.52
N ASP A 161 7.28 -6.74 16.39
CA ASP A 161 7.74 -6.04 17.60
C ASP A 161 8.75 -4.92 17.28
N ASP A 162 9.51 -5.04 16.19
CA ASP A 162 10.49 -4.03 15.75
C ASP A 162 9.83 -2.81 15.06
N LEU A 163 8.56 -2.91 14.61
CA LEU A 163 7.81 -1.79 14.03
C LEU A 163 7.45 -0.76 15.13
N LYS A 164 7.78 0.51 14.90
CA LYS A 164 7.59 1.61 15.87
C LYS A 164 6.50 2.60 15.47
#